data_61d341ed4efb107afe6fd5f0bc41f05e
#
_entry.id   61d341ed4efb107afe6fd5f0bc41f05e
#
_cell.length_a   1.000
_cell.length_b   1.000
_cell.length_c   1.000
_cell.angle_alpha   90.00
_cell.angle_beta   90.00
_cell.angle_gamma   90.00
#
_symmetry.space_group_name_H-M   'P 1'
#
loop_
_entity.id
_entity.type
_entity.pdbx_description
1 polymer ?
#
loop_
_entity_poly.entity_id
_entity_poly.type
_entity_poly.pdbx_seq_one_letter_code
_entity_poly.pdbx_strand_id
1 'polypeptide(L)'
;MIDFLMISTRSTKRGVIEIYPKFIIKKSSDLMIRGGDFYAIWLEDRGLWSTDEQDALQLIDWELDKYAEENRKNFDSSIKVLHMWDSESGMIDSWHKYCQKQMRDSFHMLDEKLIFSNTPTNKKDYASKRLNYPLEEGATDAWNKLMSTIYSEEERTKIEWAIGSIVCGESKKLQKFMVLYGAAGTGKSTVLNIVQQLFEGYYSVFDAKALGSSSNSFALEAFKTNPLVAIQHDGDLSRIEDNTRLNSLVSHELMTVNEKFKSTYANRFKCLLFMRTNKPVK
;
A
#
# COMPACT_ATOMS: atom_id res chain seq x y z
N MET A 1 18.68 -15.20 6.80
CA MET A 1 17.81 -15.67 7.93
C MET A 1 17.07 -14.48 8.49
N ILE A 2 15.76 -14.54 8.51
CA ILE A 2 14.89 -13.49 9.04
C ILE A 2 14.96 -13.40 10.56
N ASP A 3 14.96 -12.20 11.11
CA ASP A 3 15.33 -11.96 12.52
C ASP A 3 14.23 -12.28 13.54
N PHE A 4 13.01 -12.55 13.10
CA PHE A 4 11.89 -12.93 13.96
C PHE A 4 11.63 -14.45 13.99
N LEU A 5 12.36 -15.23 13.18
CA LEU A 5 12.23 -16.66 13.07
C LEU A 5 13.42 -17.40 13.70
N MET A 6 13.13 -18.40 14.49
CA MET A 6 14.08 -19.39 14.94
C MET A 6 13.58 -20.78 14.50
N ILE A 7 14.44 -21.57 13.88
CA ILE A 7 14.11 -22.92 13.49
C ILE A 7 14.46 -23.86 14.64
N SER A 8 13.52 -24.71 15.02
CA SER A 8 13.67 -25.65 16.12
C SER A 8 13.41 -27.07 15.64
N THR A 9 13.99 -28.02 16.34
CA THR A 9 13.82 -29.46 16.07
C THR A 9 13.33 -30.19 17.30
N ARG A 10 12.57 -31.26 17.12
CA ARG A 10 12.19 -32.20 18.18
C ARG A 10 12.13 -33.61 17.63
N SER A 11 12.54 -34.59 18.45
CA SER A 11 12.37 -36.02 18.12
C SER A 11 10.98 -36.49 18.55
N THR A 12 10.31 -37.20 17.63
CA THR A 12 9.07 -37.89 17.94
C THR A 12 9.35 -39.24 18.60
N LYS A 13 8.36 -39.83 19.26
CA LYS A 13 8.46 -41.22 19.81
C LYS A 13 8.79 -42.29 18.76
N ARG A 14 8.58 -41.99 17.48
CA ARG A 14 8.86 -42.89 16.34
C ARG A 14 10.24 -42.64 15.73
N GLY A 15 11.09 -41.83 16.33
CA GLY A 15 12.43 -41.52 15.84
C GLY A 15 12.46 -40.54 14.65
N VAL A 16 11.33 -39.90 14.28
CA VAL A 16 11.31 -38.88 13.25
C VAL A 16 11.71 -37.55 13.87
N ILE A 17 12.58 -36.79 13.19
CA ILE A 17 12.95 -35.44 13.59
C ILE A 17 11.99 -34.45 12.91
N GLU A 18 11.17 -33.76 13.69
CA GLU A 18 10.35 -32.68 13.20
C GLU A 18 11.09 -31.35 13.27
N ILE A 19 11.11 -30.63 12.15
CA ILE A 19 11.66 -29.26 12.00
C ILE A 19 10.47 -28.32 11.95
N TYR A 20 10.47 -27.29 12.78
CA TYR A 20 9.33 -26.37 12.89
C TYR A 20 9.76 -24.95 13.22
N PRO A 21 8.95 -23.93 12.83
CA PRO A 21 9.24 -22.53 13.14
C PRO A 21 8.92 -22.21 14.60
N LYS A 22 9.75 -21.39 15.21
CA LYS A 22 9.50 -20.76 16.51
C LYS A 22 9.67 -19.26 16.37
N PHE A 23 8.61 -18.51 16.65
CA PHE A 23 8.62 -17.07 16.48
C PHE A 23 9.18 -16.39 17.72
N ILE A 24 10.12 -15.47 17.52
CA ILE A 24 10.84 -14.78 18.58
C ILE A 24 10.13 -13.46 18.87
N ILE A 25 9.64 -13.28 20.11
CA ILE A 25 9.03 -12.04 20.57
C ILE A 25 10.13 -11.04 20.89
N LYS A 26 10.53 -10.27 19.91
CA LYS A 26 11.48 -9.14 20.02
C LYS A 26 11.18 -8.11 18.94
N LYS A 27 11.77 -6.92 19.06
CA LYS A 27 11.71 -5.92 17.99
C LYS A 27 12.45 -6.48 16.77
N SER A 28 11.75 -6.62 15.66
CA SER A 28 12.28 -7.13 14.40
C SER A 28 12.58 -5.98 13.43
N SER A 29 13.61 -6.14 12.60
CA SER A 29 13.88 -5.27 11.45
C SER A 29 13.20 -5.77 10.16
N ASP A 30 12.72 -7.01 10.16
CA ASP A 30 12.13 -7.69 9.01
C ASP A 30 10.60 -7.78 9.08
N LEU A 31 10.03 -7.36 10.21
CA LEU A 31 8.61 -7.47 10.49
C LEU A 31 8.08 -6.21 11.16
N MET A 32 7.04 -5.62 10.56
CA MET A 32 6.24 -4.54 11.16
C MET A 32 4.85 -5.07 11.50
N ILE A 33 4.37 -4.82 12.71
CA ILE A 33 3.05 -5.25 13.16
C ILE A 33 2.31 -4.11 13.85
N ARG A 34 1.01 -4.02 13.56
CA ARG A 34 0.07 -3.14 14.26
C ARG A 34 -1.06 -3.99 14.89
N GLY A 35 -0.73 -4.74 15.91
CA GLY A 35 -1.66 -5.67 16.54
C GLY A 35 -2.04 -6.83 15.60
N GLY A 36 -3.22 -7.41 15.76
CA GLY A 36 -3.71 -8.49 14.91
C GLY A 36 -4.22 -8.08 13.54
N ASP A 37 -4.30 -6.76 13.26
CA ASP A 37 -5.00 -6.23 12.09
C ASP A 37 -4.08 -5.96 10.91
N PHE A 38 -2.79 -5.82 11.14
CA PHE A 38 -1.82 -5.45 10.12
C PHE A 38 -0.44 -5.97 10.47
N TYR A 39 0.23 -6.52 9.50
CA TYR A 39 1.67 -6.74 9.50
C TYR A 39 2.24 -6.59 8.10
N ALA A 40 3.55 -6.32 8.04
CA ALA A 40 4.31 -6.33 6.80
C ALA A 40 5.67 -6.99 7.06
N ILE A 41 6.12 -7.79 6.11
CA ILE A 41 7.42 -8.43 6.12
C ILE A 41 8.31 -7.86 5.01
N TRP A 42 9.62 -7.79 5.29
CA TRP A 42 10.60 -7.40 4.29
C TRP A 42 10.96 -8.59 3.40
N LEU A 43 10.84 -8.39 2.09
CA LEU A 43 11.25 -9.34 1.07
C LEU A 43 12.56 -8.84 0.42
N GLU A 44 13.67 -9.46 0.77
CA GLU A 44 15.01 -9.03 0.35
C GLU A 44 15.19 -9.14 -1.17
N ASP A 45 14.62 -10.17 -1.79
CA ASP A 45 14.65 -10.41 -3.24
C ASP A 45 13.92 -9.35 -4.05
N ARG A 46 12.85 -8.78 -3.50
CA ARG A 46 12.07 -7.70 -4.13
C ARG A 46 12.53 -6.32 -3.70
N GLY A 47 13.22 -6.20 -2.58
CA GLY A 47 13.55 -4.93 -1.94
C GLY A 47 12.30 -4.15 -1.53
N LEU A 48 11.25 -4.84 -1.09
CA LEU A 48 9.95 -4.27 -0.74
C LEU A 48 9.38 -4.94 0.51
N TRP A 49 8.52 -4.19 1.19
CA TRP A 49 7.66 -4.75 2.24
C TRP A 49 6.44 -5.41 1.62
N SER A 50 6.06 -6.58 2.10
CA SER A 50 4.81 -7.24 1.71
C SER A 50 3.81 -7.24 2.86
N THR A 51 2.55 -6.91 2.55
CA THR A 51 1.41 -7.02 3.47
C THR A 51 0.55 -8.26 3.18
N ASP A 52 1.00 -9.11 2.26
CA ASP A 52 0.31 -10.35 1.93
C ASP A 52 0.75 -11.46 2.90
N GLU A 53 -0.22 -12.12 3.52
CA GLU A 53 0.04 -13.23 4.43
C GLU A 53 0.72 -14.39 3.71
N GLN A 54 0.38 -14.66 2.46
CA GLN A 54 0.98 -15.73 1.69
C GLN A 54 2.48 -15.54 1.50
N ASP A 55 2.92 -14.30 1.26
CA ASP A 55 4.36 -14.01 1.17
C ASP A 55 5.07 -14.31 2.51
N ALA A 56 4.42 -14.03 3.66
CA ALA A 56 4.97 -14.35 4.97
C ALA A 56 5.09 -15.87 5.18
N LEU A 57 4.05 -16.61 4.87
CA LEU A 57 4.02 -18.07 5.02
C LEU A 57 5.05 -18.74 4.11
N GLN A 58 5.14 -18.31 2.85
CA GLN A 58 6.11 -18.82 1.88
C GLN A 58 7.55 -18.53 2.31
N LEU A 59 7.83 -17.34 2.81
CA LEU A 59 9.17 -16.98 3.29
C LEU A 59 9.59 -17.86 4.47
N ILE A 60 8.68 -18.13 5.42
CA ILE A 60 8.94 -18.99 6.56
C ILE A 60 9.19 -20.42 6.09
N ASP A 61 8.35 -20.96 5.20
CA ASP A 61 8.48 -22.31 4.68
C ASP A 61 9.79 -22.49 3.90
N TRP A 62 10.19 -21.50 3.11
CA TRP A 62 11.47 -21.50 2.41
C TRP A 62 12.68 -21.57 3.38
N GLU A 63 12.64 -20.81 4.48
CA GLU A 63 13.71 -20.88 5.49
C GLU A 63 13.75 -22.25 6.21
N LEU A 64 12.58 -22.87 6.42
CA LEU A 64 12.50 -24.21 6.99
C LEU A 64 13.10 -25.27 6.07
N ASP A 65 12.75 -25.23 4.78
CA ASP A 65 13.26 -26.16 3.78
C ASP A 65 14.77 -26.01 3.58
N LYS A 66 15.23 -24.78 3.51
CA LYS A 66 16.66 -24.47 3.44
C LYS A 66 17.42 -25.04 4.64
N TYR A 67 16.91 -24.84 5.86
CA TYR A 67 17.52 -25.41 7.06
C TYR A 67 17.52 -26.93 7.03
N ALA A 68 16.43 -27.57 6.59
CA ALA A 68 16.33 -29.01 6.49
C ALA A 68 17.37 -29.58 5.51
N GLU A 69 17.57 -28.92 4.37
CA GLU A 69 18.53 -29.34 3.35
C GLU A 69 19.98 -29.16 3.81
N GLU A 70 20.32 -28.00 4.40
CA GLU A 70 21.66 -27.72 4.94
C GLU A 70 22.06 -28.68 6.07
N ASN A 71 21.10 -29.16 6.85
CA ASN A 71 21.34 -30.02 8.00
C ASN A 71 21.03 -31.50 7.75
N ARG A 72 20.63 -31.88 6.54
CA ARG A 72 20.20 -33.26 6.22
C ARG A 72 21.23 -34.31 6.59
N LYS A 73 22.53 -34.02 6.44
CA LYS A 73 23.62 -34.89 6.76
C LYS A 73 23.88 -35.06 8.27
N ASN A 74 23.34 -34.14 9.08
CA ASN A 74 23.52 -34.15 10.53
C ASN A 74 22.44 -34.97 11.25
N PHE A 75 21.44 -35.43 10.52
CA PHE A 75 20.33 -36.20 11.07
C PHE A 75 20.39 -37.67 10.57
N ASP A 76 20.65 -38.61 11.48
CA ASP A 76 20.65 -40.06 11.19
C ASP A 76 19.23 -40.63 11.05
N SER A 77 18.19 -39.79 11.22
CA SER A 77 16.79 -40.17 11.25
C SER A 77 16.00 -39.51 10.11
N SER A 78 14.81 -40.06 9.82
CA SER A 78 13.90 -39.39 8.86
C SER A 78 13.47 -38.01 9.39
N ILE A 79 13.41 -37.05 8.46
CA ILE A 79 13.08 -35.68 8.74
C ILE A 79 11.63 -35.37 8.26
N LYS A 80 10.86 -34.65 9.05
CA LYS A 80 9.57 -34.07 8.69
C LYS A 80 9.59 -32.57 8.92
N VAL A 81 9.41 -31.77 7.88
CA VAL A 81 9.25 -30.32 7.99
C VAL A 81 7.77 -30.01 8.25
N LEU A 82 7.51 -29.21 9.27
CA LEU A 82 6.16 -28.72 9.59
C LEU A 82 5.95 -27.35 8.95
N HIS A 83 5.47 -27.35 7.73
CA HIS A 83 5.23 -26.15 6.95
C HIS A 83 4.06 -25.31 7.47
N MET A 84 4.10 -24.02 7.19
CA MET A 84 3.05 -23.06 7.59
C MET A 84 1.72 -23.35 6.88
N TRP A 85 1.76 -23.72 5.60
CA TRP A 85 0.57 -24.01 4.82
C TRP A 85 -0.11 -25.35 5.20
N ASP A 86 0.58 -26.23 5.94
CA ASP A 86 0.00 -27.47 6.43
C ASP A 86 -0.93 -27.20 7.63
N SER A 87 -2.23 -27.26 7.36
CA SER A 87 -3.27 -26.97 8.37
C SER A 87 -3.21 -27.90 9.59
N GLU A 88 -2.68 -29.10 9.46
CA GLU A 88 -2.53 -30.07 10.56
C GLU A 88 -1.35 -29.72 11.46
N SER A 89 -0.40 -28.91 10.99
CA SER A 89 0.79 -28.54 11.75
C SER A 89 0.48 -27.60 12.94
N GLY A 90 -0.60 -26.81 12.86
CA GLY A 90 -0.94 -25.77 13.84
C GLY A 90 0.01 -24.55 13.83
N MET A 91 0.89 -24.46 12.82
CA MET A 91 1.90 -23.40 12.74
C MET A 91 1.29 -22.04 12.38
N ILE A 92 0.25 -21.99 11.54
CA ILE A 92 -0.50 -20.76 11.23
C ILE A 92 -1.10 -20.16 12.50
N ASP A 93 -1.71 -20.95 13.37
CA ASP A 93 -2.25 -20.47 14.64
C ASP A 93 -1.16 -19.89 15.55
N SER A 94 0.02 -20.51 15.55
CA SER A 94 1.19 -20.02 16.28
C SER A 94 1.68 -18.68 15.73
N TRP A 95 1.68 -18.51 14.41
CA TRP A 95 1.99 -17.27 13.73
C TRP A 95 1.00 -16.16 14.08
N HIS A 96 -0.31 -16.42 13.96
CA HIS A 96 -1.34 -15.45 14.32
C HIS A 96 -1.24 -15.01 15.79
N LYS A 97 -1.05 -15.95 16.71
CA LYS A 97 -0.84 -15.65 18.15
C LYS A 97 0.42 -14.81 18.38
N TYR A 98 1.49 -15.09 17.65
CA TYR A 98 2.70 -14.27 17.70
C TYR A 98 2.43 -12.85 17.20
N CYS A 99 1.79 -12.67 16.04
CA CYS A 99 1.43 -11.37 15.50
C CYS A 99 0.56 -10.55 16.44
N GLN A 100 -0.41 -11.19 17.12
CA GLN A 100 -1.27 -10.54 18.11
C GLN A 100 -0.50 -10.02 19.35
N LYS A 101 0.60 -10.68 19.70
CA LYS A 101 1.43 -10.32 20.87
C LYS A 101 2.49 -9.27 20.56
N GLN A 102 2.78 -9.00 19.28
CA GLN A 102 3.79 -8.02 18.89
C GLN A 102 3.38 -6.60 19.26
N MET A 103 4.37 -5.80 19.59
CA MET A 103 4.18 -4.42 20.00
C MET A 103 3.79 -3.53 18.82
N ARG A 104 2.85 -2.62 19.07
CA ARG A 104 2.31 -1.69 18.07
C ARG A 104 3.28 -0.57 17.67
N ASP A 105 4.31 -0.34 18.45
CA ASP A 105 5.30 0.73 18.30
C ASP A 105 6.33 0.47 17.19
N SER A 106 6.33 -0.72 16.60
CA SER A 106 7.17 -1.04 15.43
C SER A 106 6.51 -0.73 14.08
N PHE A 107 5.33 -0.08 14.10
CA PHE A 107 4.60 0.23 12.87
C PHE A 107 5.07 1.54 12.22
N HIS A 108 5.25 1.50 10.90
CA HIS A 108 5.46 2.65 10.02
C HIS A 108 4.44 2.64 8.87
N MET A 109 4.03 3.81 8.43
CA MET A 109 3.23 3.94 7.22
C MET A 109 4.04 3.50 6.01
N LEU A 110 3.39 2.70 5.15
CA LEU A 110 3.97 2.29 3.88
C LEU A 110 3.60 3.26 2.76
N ASP A 111 4.43 3.29 1.72
CA ASP A 111 4.14 3.94 0.44
C ASP A 111 3.92 5.45 0.53
N GLU A 112 4.59 6.12 1.46
CA GLU A 112 4.56 7.59 1.53
C GLU A 112 5.38 8.27 0.42
N LYS A 113 6.09 7.50 -0.40
CA LYS A 113 6.91 7.96 -1.53
C LYS A 113 6.66 7.08 -2.75
N LEU A 114 6.78 7.65 -3.94
CA LEU A 114 6.86 6.89 -5.17
C LEU A 114 8.21 6.17 -5.26
N ILE A 115 8.17 4.90 -5.66
CA ILE A 115 9.35 4.12 -5.98
C ILE A 115 9.26 3.73 -7.46
N PHE A 116 10.22 4.16 -8.25
CA PHE A 116 10.32 3.82 -9.67
C PHE A 116 11.10 2.52 -9.87
N SER A 117 10.99 1.90 -11.04
CA SER A 117 11.64 0.61 -11.33
C SER A 117 13.16 0.68 -11.16
N ASN A 118 13.78 1.82 -11.45
CA ASN A 118 15.20 2.07 -11.31
C ASN A 118 15.63 2.66 -9.95
N THR A 119 14.70 2.81 -8.99
CA THR A 119 15.02 3.33 -7.67
C THR A 119 15.43 2.18 -6.74
N PRO A 120 16.66 2.15 -6.22
CA PRO A 120 17.05 1.18 -5.21
C PRO A 120 16.28 1.46 -3.91
N THR A 121 15.90 0.38 -3.21
CA THR A 121 15.15 0.48 -1.96
C THR A 121 15.80 -0.33 -0.86
N ASN A 122 15.54 0.08 0.37
CA ASN A 122 15.92 -0.61 1.59
C ASN A 122 14.76 -0.58 2.61
N LYS A 123 14.89 -1.27 3.72
CA LYS A 123 13.86 -1.39 4.76
C LYS A 123 13.33 -0.04 5.27
N LYS A 124 14.16 1.01 5.31
CA LYS A 124 13.78 2.34 5.82
C LYS A 124 12.99 3.18 4.83
N ASP A 125 12.88 2.75 3.58
CA ASP A 125 12.04 3.42 2.59
C ASP A 125 10.56 3.09 2.80
N TYR A 126 10.25 2.03 3.59
CA TYR A 126 8.89 1.61 3.94
C TYR A 126 7.97 1.52 2.72
N ALA A 127 8.49 0.97 1.62
CA ALA A 127 7.78 0.81 0.36
C ALA A 127 7.26 -0.61 0.20
N SER A 128 5.99 -0.77 -0.14
CA SER A 128 5.38 -2.04 -0.52
C SER A 128 5.11 -2.16 -2.01
N LYS A 129 5.28 -1.06 -2.75
CA LYS A 129 4.95 -0.94 -4.16
C LYS A 129 6.09 -0.30 -4.92
N ARG A 130 6.14 -0.60 -6.22
CA ARG A 130 7.09 -0.01 -7.16
C ARG A 130 6.39 0.19 -8.50
N LEU A 131 6.60 1.35 -9.12
CA LEU A 131 6.16 1.60 -10.49
C LEU A 131 6.96 0.69 -11.44
N ASN A 132 6.31 0.25 -12.51
CA ASN A 132 6.91 -0.65 -13.50
C ASN A 132 7.79 0.05 -14.54
N TYR A 133 7.97 1.35 -14.43
CA TYR A 133 8.79 2.18 -15.34
C TYR A 133 9.82 3.02 -14.55
N PRO A 134 10.95 3.37 -15.19
CA PRO A 134 11.99 4.18 -14.58
C PRO A 134 11.63 5.66 -14.52
N LEU A 135 12.25 6.39 -13.61
CA LEU A 135 12.32 7.86 -13.68
C LEU A 135 13.57 8.25 -14.45
N GLU A 136 13.37 8.71 -15.67
CA GLU A 136 14.45 9.11 -16.57
C GLU A 136 13.96 10.14 -17.60
N GLU A 137 14.89 10.83 -18.24
CA GLU A 137 14.59 11.71 -19.36
C GLU A 137 14.11 10.89 -20.56
N GLY A 138 13.09 11.39 -21.26
CA GLY A 138 12.49 10.70 -22.39
C GLY A 138 11.75 11.65 -23.33
N ALA A 139 11.31 11.13 -24.47
CA ALA A 139 10.52 11.88 -25.43
C ALA A 139 9.12 12.19 -24.89
N THR A 140 8.73 13.45 -24.96
CA THR A 140 7.41 13.94 -24.51
C THR A 140 6.50 14.40 -25.67
N ASP A 141 6.85 14.09 -26.91
CA ASP A 141 6.14 14.59 -28.10
C ASP A 141 4.66 14.19 -28.11
N ALA A 142 4.35 12.94 -27.75
CA ALA A 142 2.97 12.46 -27.69
C ALA A 142 2.16 13.21 -26.62
N TRP A 143 2.73 13.45 -25.44
CA TRP A 143 2.13 14.23 -24.37
C TRP A 143 1.94 15.69 -24.83
N ASN A 144 2.97 16.30 -25.40
CA ASN A 144 2.93 17.68 -25.89
C ASN A 144 1.82 17.87 -26.92
N LYS A 145 1.72 16.96 -27.90
CA LYS A 145 0.69 16.97 -28.92
C LYS A 145 -0.71 16.81 -28.34
N LEU A 146 -0.89 15.86 -27.44
CA LEU A 146 -2.18 15.63 -26.78
C LEU A 146 -2.61 16.87 -26.01
N MET A 147 -1.77 17.37 -25.11
CA MET A 147 -2.11 18.46 -24.23
C MET A 147 -2.35 19.78 -24.95
N SER A 148 -1.54 20.11 -25.97
CA SER A 148 -1.74 21.32 -26.78
C SER A 148 -3.03 21.29 -27.62
N THR A 149 -3.57 20.11 -27.89
CA THR A 149 -4.85 19.95 -28.62
C THR A 149 -6.06 20.17 -27.71
N ILE A 150 -5.94 19.85 -26.40
CA ILE A 150 -7.07 19.79 -25.47
C ILE A 150 -7.12 21.01 -24.56
N TYR A 151 -5.96 21.52 -24.12
CA TYR A 151 -5.81 22.53 -23.08
C TYR A 151 -4.99 23.73 -23.54
N SER A 152 -5.30 24.89 -22.96
CA SER A 152 -4.43 26.07 -23.04
C SER A 152 -3.10 25.81 -22.33
N GLU A 153 -2.08 26.60 -22.62
CA GLU A 153 -0.76 26.49 -21.97
C GLU A 153 -0.86 26.66 -20.46
N GLU A 154 -1.69 27.57 -19.98
CA GLU A 154 -1.91 27.80 -18.55
C GLU A 154 -2.55 26.57 -17.86
N GLU A 155 -3.58 26.00 -18.47
CA GLU A 155 -4.25 24.80 -17.92
C GLU A 155 -3.31 23.60 -17.94
N ARG A 156 -2.56 23.41 -19.03
CA ARG A 156 -1.55 22.39 -19.17
C ARG A 156 -0.50 22.50 -18.05
N THR A 157 0.05 23.70 -17.83
CA THR A 157 1.04 23.95 -16.79
C THR A 157 0.53 23.57 -15.42
N LYS A 158 -0.74 23.85 -15.09
CA LYS A 158 -1.36 23.46 -13.82
C LYS A 158 -1.46 21.93 -13.66
N ILE A 159 -1.82 21.22 -14.74
CA ILE A 159 -1.92 19.76 -14.72
C ILE A 159 -0.52 19.15 -14.54
N GLU A 160 0.47 19.62 -15.31
CA GLU A 160 1.85 19.14 -15.22
C GLU A 160 2.47 19.44 -13.85
N TRP A 161 2.18 20.62 -13.29
CA TRP A 161 2.59 20.96 -11.92
C TRP A 161 1.98 20.01 -10.88
N ALA A 162 0.71 19.67 -11.01
CA ALA A 162 0.05 18.73 -10.10
C ALA A 162 0.68 17.33 -10.17
N ILE A 163 0.93 16.82 -11.38
CA ILE A 163 1.62 15.55 -11.59
C ILE A 163 3.04 15.60 -11.01
N GLY A 164 3.81 16.64 -11.34
CA GLY A 164 5.17 16.84 -10.86
C GLY A 164 5.25 16.93 -9.33
N SER A 165 4.26 17.55 -8.69
CA SER A 165 4.20 17.65 -7.22
C SER A 165 4.08 16.28 -6.55
N ILE A 166 3.41 15.32 -7.17
CA ILE A 166 3.31 13.94 -6.69
C ILE A 166 4.66 13.23 -6.85
N VAL A 167 5.27 13.37 -8.04
CA VAL A 167 6.57 12.77 -8.36
C VAL A 167 7.66 13.23 -7.39
N CYS A 168 7.69 14.53 -7.08
CA CYS A 168 8.65 15.10 -6.12
C CYS A 168 8.29 14.84 -4.65
N GLY A 169 7.13 14.24 -4.35
CA GLY A 169 6.65 14.03 -2.98
C GLY A 169 6.22 15.31 -2.25
N GLU A 170 6.00 16.41 -2.98
CA GLU A 170 5.58 17.70 -2.42
C GLU A 170 4.05 17.83 -2.35
N SER A 171 3.29 16.99 -3.07
CA SER A 171 1.82 16.98 -3.06
C SER A 171 1.22 16.88 -1.67
N LYS A 172 1.88 16.17 -0.76
CA LYS A 172 1.48 16.00 0.64
C LYS A 172 1.56 17.28 1.49
N LYS A 173 2.15 18.35 0.97
CA LYS A 173 2.21 19.68 1.59
C LYS A 173 1.18 20.64 1.00
N LEU A 174 0.53 20.25 -0.11
CA LEU A 174 -0.45 21.05 -0.80
C LEU A 174 -1.83 20.84 -0.20
N GLN A 175 -2.45 21.93 0.23
CA GLN A 175 -3.84 21.94 0.69
C GLN A 175 -4.77 22.34 -0.46
N LYS A 176 -4.69 21.60 -1.57
CA LYS A 176 -5.44 21.85 -2.80
C LYS A 176 -5.82 20.54 -3.47
N PHE A 177 -6.80 20.60 -4.34
CA PHE A 177 -7.18 19.53 -5.23
C PHE A 177 -7.36 20.04 -6.65
N MET A 178 -7.23 19.17 -7.64
CA MET A 178 -7.39 19.50 -9.05
C MET A 178 -8.82 19.18 -9.50
N VAL A 179 -9.48 20.14 -10.12
CA VAL A 179 -10.79 19.94 -10.75
C VAL A 179 -10.66 20.17 -12.25
N LEU A 180 -10.94 19.14 -13.04
CA LEU A 180 -11.11 19.24 -14.47
C LEU A 180 -12.58 19.52 -14.79
N TYR A 181 -12.91 20.77 -15.08
CA TYR A 181 -14.25 21.24 -15.40
C TYR A 181 -14.38 21.56 -16.90
N GLY A 182 -15.55 21.26 -17.46
CA GLY A 182 -15.86 21.61 -18.86
C GLY A 182 -16.92 20.69 -19.47
N ALA A 183 -17.32 20.97 -20.71
CA ALA A 183 -18.30 20.18 -21.45
C ALA A 183 -17.89 18.73 -21.65
N ALA A 184 -18.83 17.84 -21.95
CA ALA A 184 -18.54 16.46 -22.31
C ALA A 184 -17.66 16.42 -23.59
N GLY A 185 -16.77 15.42 -23.72
CA GLY A 185 -15.91 15.24 -24.88
C GLY A 185 -14.65 16.13 -24.93
N THR A 186 -14.33 16.92 -23.90
CA THR A 186 -13.16 17.81 -23.86
C THR A 186 -11.90 17.16 -23.29
N GLY A 187 -11.72 15.85 -23.37
CA GLY A 187 -10.48 15.15 -23.01
C GLY A 187 -10.22 14.97 -21.50
N LYS A 188 -11.10 15.44 -20.60
CA LYS A 188 -10.91 15.33 -19.14
C LYS A 188 -10.66 13.91 -18.67
N SER A 189 -11.45 12.94 -19.17
CA SER A 189 -11.27 11.53 -18.83
C SER A 189 -9.95 10.96 -19.32
N THR A 190 -9.50 11.42 -20.50
CA THR A 190 -8.22 11.00 -21.07
C THR A 190 -7.07 11.37 -20.13
N VAL A 191 -7.06 12.60 -19.62
CA VAL A 191 -6.04 13.05 -18.66
C VAL A 191 -6.12 12.25 -17.36
N LEU A 192 -7.32 12.02 -16.79
CA LEU A 192 -7.45 11.23 -15.57
C LEU A 192 -6.98 9.78 -15.77
N ASN A 193 -7.26 9.18 -16.92
CA ASN A 193 -6.78 7.83 -17.23
C ASN A 193 -5.24 7.78 -17.35
N ILE A 194 -4.63 8.82 -17.91
CA ILE A 194 -3.17 8.93 -17.96
C ILE A 194 -2.59 9.06 -16.54
N VAL A 195 -3.16 9.94 -15.71
CA VAL A 195 -2.75 10.08 -14.30
C VAL A 195 -2.90 8.74 -13.55
N GLN A 196 -3.97 8.01 -13.79
CA GLN A 196 -4.20 6.69 -13.21
C GLN A 196 -3.11 5.69 -13.63
N GLN A 197 -2.73 5.67 -14.91
CA GLN A 197 -1.66 4.80 -15.41
C GLN A 197 -0.28 5.20 -14.89
N LEU A 198 0.01 6.51 -14.82
CA LEU A 198 1.28 7.01 -14.28
C LEU A 198 1.48 6.61 -12.81
N PHE A 199 0.42 6.51 -12.04
CA PHE A 199 0.49 6.20 -10.62
C PHE A 199 -0.13 4.85 -10.27
N GLU A 200 0.00 3.88 -11.18
CA GLU A 200 -0.51 2.52 -10.95
C GLU A 200 0.03 1.92 -9.64
N GLY A 201 -0.89 1.37 -8.84
CA GLY A 201 -0.59 0.87 -7.49
C GLY A 201 -0.58 1.96 -6.40
N TYR A 202 -0.44 3.24 -6.74
CA TYR A 202 -0.42 4.37 -5.81
C TYR A 202 -1.67 5.25 -5.89
N TYR A 203 -2.66 4.88 -6.69
CA TYR A 203 -3.91 5.61 -6.80
C TYR A 203 -5.08 4.84 -6.15
N SER A 204 -6.14 5.58 -5.84
CA SER A 204 -7.45 5.02 -5.54
C SER A 204 -8.56 5.80 -6.25
N VAL A 205 -9.73 5.18 -6.36
CA VAL A 205 -10.94 5.84 -6.88
C VAL A 205 -11.86 6.12 -5.71
N PHE A 206 -12.41 7.34 -5.64
CA PHE A 206 -13.30 7.74 -4.58
C PHE A 206 -14.55 8.45 -5.13
N ASP A 207 -15.56 8.61 -4.28
CA ASP A 207 -16.77 9.38 -4.56
C ASP A 207 -16.88 10.55 -3.56
N ALA A 208 -16.73 11.78 -4.05
CA ALA A 208 -16.84 12.99 -3.23
C ALA A 208 -18.24 13.14 -2.59
N LYS A 209 -19.29 12.62 -3.23
CA LYS A 209 -20.63 12.59 -2.69
C LYS A 209 -20.75 11.67 -1.48
N ALA A 210 -20.07 10.52 -1.54
CA ALA A 210 -19.97 9.60 -0.41
C ALA A 210 -19.23 10.22 0.77
N LEU A 211 -18.18 11.04 0.51
CA LEU A 211 -17.47 11.79 1.55
C LEU A 211 -18.37 12.81 2.23
N GLY A 212 -19.24 13.50 1.47
CA GLY A 212 -20.16 14.51 1.98
C GLY A 212 -21.44 13.95 2.62
N SER A 213 -21.62 12.64 2.67
CA SER A 213 -22.78 12.00 3.29
C SER A 213 -22.52 11.67 4.75
N SER A 214 -23.29 12.24 5.67
CA SER A 214 -23.22 11.94 7.11
C SER A 214 -23.59 10.50 7.44
N SER A 215 -24.41 9.86 6.58
CA SER A 215 -24.85 8.47 6.76
C SER A 215 -23.79 7.43 6.32
N ASN A 216 -22.77 7.84 5.55
CA ASN A 216 -21.74 6.92 5.09
C ASN A 216 -20.53 6.91 6.04
N SER A 217 -20.50 5.95 6.96
CA SER A 217 -19.38 5.76 7.89
C SER A 217 -18.14 5.16 7.25
N PHE A 218 -18.24 4.58 6.04
CA PHE A 218 -17.16 3.92 5.31
C PHE A 218 -16.61 4.76 4.14
N ALA A 219 -16.94 6.03 4.07
CA ALA A 219 -16.53 6.91 2.97
C ALA A 219 -15.00 7.02 2.78
N LEU A 220 -14.23 6.75 3.84
CA LEU A 220 -12.77 6.78 3.82
C LEU A 220 -12.12 5.43 3.46
N GLU A 221 -12.91 4.39 3.18
CA GLU A 221 -12.36 3.07 2.83
C GLU A 221 -11.50 3.10 1.56
N ALA A 222 -11.83 3.97 0.61
CA ALA A 222 -11.04 4.17 -0.61
C ALA A 222 -9.60 4.65 -0.33
N PHE A 223 -9.34 5.21 0.84
CA PHE A 223 -8.04 5.76 1.22
C PHE A 223 -7.21 4.81 2.11
N LYS A 224 -7.73 3.64 2.47
CA LYS A 224 -7.08 2.69 3.38
C LYS A 224 -5.72 2.18 2.88
N THR A 225 -5.52 2.14 1.57
CA THR A 225 -4.25 1.72 0.93
C THR A 225 -3.20 2.82 0.92
N ASN A 226 -3.46 3.96 1.59
CA ASN A 226 -2.61 5.14 1.62
C ASN A 226 -2.19 5.61 0.21
N PRO A 227 -3.16 5.91 -0.69
CA PRO A 227 -2.85 6.34 -2.04
C PRO A 227 -2.14 7.70 -2.05
N LEU A 228 -1.27 7.93 -3.01
CA LEU A 228 -0.69 9.25 -3.26
C LEU A 228 -1.59 10.11 -4.16
N VAL A 229 -2.46 9.46 -4.91
CA VAL A 229 -3.45 10.08 -5.80
C VAL A 229 -4.82 9.47 -5.56
N ALA A 230 -5.84 10.29 -5.44
CA ALA A 230 -7.22 9.82 -5.41
C ALA A 230 -8.02 10.48 -6.54
N ILE A 231 -8.74 9.67 -7.30
CA ILE A 231 -9.38 10.08 -8.54
C ILE A 231 -10.90 9.90 -8.44
N GLN A 232 -11.65 10.94 -8.84
CA GLN A 232 -13.06 10.86 -9.11
C GLN A 232 -13.32 11.07 -10.60
N HIS A 233 -13.75 10.00 -11.29
CA HIS A 233 -13.94 10.02 -12.73
C HIS A 233 -15.16 10.79 -13.21
N ASP A 234 -16.22 10.83 -12.42
CA ASP A 234 -17.43 11.61 -12.72
C ASP A 234 -18.17 11.97 -11.43
N GLY A 235 -18.42 13.22 -11.22
CA GLY A 235 -19.05 13.68 -10.01
C GLY A 235 -19.77 15.02 -10.16
N ASP A 236 -20.90 15.14 -9.48
CA ASP A 236 -21.61 16.38 -9.28
C ASP A 236 -21.16 17.04 -7.97
N LEU A 237 -20.10 17.82 -8.04
CA LEU A 237 -19.54 18.52 -6.87
C LEU A 237 -20.47 19.63 -6.33
N SER A 238 -21.53 20.01 -7.07
CA SER A 238 -22.49 21.03 -6.65
C SER A 238 -23.50 20.52 -5.60
N ARG A 239 -23.49 19.22 -5.29
CA ARG A 239 -24.44 18.56 -4.37
C ARG A 239 -23.79 17.83 -3.21
N ILE A 240 -22.62 18.28 -2.78
CA ILE A 240 -22.00 17.76 -1.55
C ILE A 240 -22.70 18.44 -0.38
N GLU A 241 -23.38 17.65 0.45
CA GLU A 241 -24.18 18.16 1.59
C GLU A 241 -23.28 18.72 2.70
N ASP A 242 -22.14 18.04 2.95
CA ASP A 242 -21.17 18.44 3.96
C ASP A 242 -19.74 18.29 3.41
N ASN A 243 -19.04 19.39 3.32
CA ASN A 243 -17.67 19.45 2.82
C ASN A 243 -16.59 19.14 3.89
N THR A 244 -16.99 18.91 5.14
CA THR A 244 -16.04 18.78 6.26
C THR A 244 -15.00 17.69 6.03
N ARG A 245 -15.43 16.48 5.64
CA ARG A 245 -14.50 15.37 5.37
C ARG A 245 -13.59 15.63 4.15
N LEU A 246 -14.14 16.25 3.10
CA LEU A 246 -13.34 16.63 1.93
C LEU A 246 -12.29 17.68 2.31
N ASN A 247 -12.66 18.67 3.08
CA ASN A 247 -11.75 19.71 3.57
C ASN A 247 -10.65 19.09 4.46
N SER A 248 -11.01 18.21 5.38
CA SER A 248 -10.04 17.50 6.24
C SER A 248 -9.08 16.61 5.45
N LEU A 249 -9.56 15.97 4.38
CA LEU A 249 -8.69 15.21 3.45
C LEU A 249 -7.69 16.13 2.75
N VAL A 250 -8.18 17.24 2.19
CA VAL A 250 -7.35 18.22 1.46
C VAL A 250 -6.35 18.90 2.38
N SER A 251 -6.74 19.16 3.63
CA SER A 251 -5.87 19.74 4.67
C SER A 251 -4.94 18.74 5.34
N HIS A 252 -5.03 17.47 4.96
CA HIS A 252 -4.26 16.37 5.55
C HIS A 252 -4.40 16.28 7.08
N GLU A 253 -5.61 16.48 7.58
CA GLU A 253 -5.93 16.38 8.99
C GLU A 253 -6.00 14.93 9.46
N LEU A 254 -5.93 14.73 10.78
CA LEU A 254 -6.14 13.44 11.39
C LEU A 254 -7.63 13.09 11.32
N MET A 255 -7.97 12.01 10.64
CA MET A 255 -9.34 11.57 10.43
C MET A 255 -9.58 10.19 11.03
N THR A 256 -10.78 9.99 11.56
CA THR A 256 -11.23 8.69 12.04
C THR A 256 -11.68 7.81 10.87
N VAL A 257 -11.11 6.63 10.78
CA VAL A 257 -11.40 5.64 9.72
C VAL A 257 -12.15 4.46 10.31
N ASN A 258 -13.29 4.14 9.70
CA ASN A 258 -14.06 2.95 9.99
C ASN A 258 -13.91 1.96 8.82
N GLU A 259 -13.49 0.74 9.12
CA GLU A 259 -13.48 -0.37 8.17
C GLU A 259 -14.44 -1.47 8.66
N LYS A 260 -15.04 -2.18 7.71
CA LYS A 260 -15.90 -3.32 8.07
C LYS A 260 -15.09 -4.38 8.83
N PHE A 261 -15.65 -4.85 9.94
CA PHE A 261 -15.08 -5.91 10.78
C PHE A 261 -13.71 -5.58 11.42
N LYS A 262 -13.33 -4.31 11.50
CA LYS A 262 -12.09 -3.86 12.14
C LYS A 262 -12.34 -2.78 13.18
N SER A 263 -11.38 -2.64 14.09
CA SER A 263 -11.39 -1.54 15.06
C SER A 263 -11.19 -0.21 14.36
N THR A 264 -11.92 0.81 14.79
CA THR A 264 -11.74 2.19 14.35
C THR A 264 -10.34 2.69 14.67
N TYR A 265 -9.71 3.34 13.72
CA TYR A 265 -8.39 3.95 13.89
C TYR A 265 -8.35 5.38 13.33
N ALA A 266 -7.32 6.13 13.68
CA ALA A 266 -7.10 7.46 13.15
C ALA A 266 -5.94 7.46 12.16
N ASN A 267 -6.09 8.15 11.03
CA ASN A 267 -5.06 8.25 10.00
C ASN A 267 -5.05 9.65 9.35
N ARG A 268 -3.89 10.01 8.78
CA ARG A 268 -3.71 11.19 7.92
C ARG A 268 -3.48 10.73 6.49
N PHE A 269 -4.33 11.18 5.59
CA PHE A 269 -4.18 10.91 4.17
C PHE A 269 -3.46 12.07 3.49
N LYS A 270 -2.38 11.77 2.77
CA LYS A 270 -1.53 12.78 2.12
C LYS A 270 -1.61 12.69 0.59
N CYS A 271 -2.79 12.31 0.09
CA CYS A 271 -3.04 12.17 -1.34
C CYS A 271 -3.43 13.50 -1.99
N LEU A 272 -3.07 13.67 -3.26
CA LEU A 272 -3.61 14.72 -4.10
C LEU A 272 -4.89 14.22 -4.78
N LEU A 273 -5.97 15.01 -4.69
CA LEU A 273 -7.24 14.65 -5.28
C LEU A 273 -7.36 15.20 -6.70
N PHE A 274 -7.77 14.36 -7.63
CA PHE A 274 -8.17 14.73 -9.00
C PHE A 274 -9.65 14.44 -9.18
N MET A 275 -10.41 15.42 -9.59
CA MET A 275 -11.85 15.31 -9.80
C MET A 275 -12.22 15.78 -11.21
N ARG A 276 -13.21 15.14 -11.79
CA ARG A 276 -13.80 15.56 -13.05
C ARG A 276 -15.28 15.92 -12.82
N THR A 277 -15.71 17.02 -13.41
CA THR A 277 -17.11 17.41 -13.42
C THR A 277 -17.50 18.12 -14.72
N ASN A 278 -18.76 17.92 -15.14
CA ASN A 278 -19.35 18.68 -16.24
C ASN A 278 -20.20 19.85 -15.75
N LYS A 279 -20.30 20.03 -14.43
CA LYS A 279 -21.08 21.10 -13.80
C LYS A 279 -20.17 22.04 -13.04
N PRO A 280 -20.50 23.34 -12.97
CA PRO A 280 -19.74 24.28 -12.17
C PRO A 280 -19.67 23.83 -10.72
N VAL A 281 -18.48 23.97 -10.12
CA VAL A 281 -18.31 23.85 -8.68
C VAL A 281 -18.85 25.10 -8.04
N LYS A 282 -19.84 24.97 -7.15
CA LYS A 282 -20.43 26.09 -6.41
C LYS A 282 -19.80 26.23 -5.05
#